data_33eca9708c0e719f911ec9e8ffa99377
#
_entry.id   33eca9708c0e719f911ec9e8ffa99377
#
_cell.length_a   1.000
_cell.length_b   1.000
_cell.length_c   1.000
_cell.angle_alpha   90.00
_cell.angle_beta   90.00
_cell.angle_gamma   90.00
#
_symmetry.space_group_name_H-M   'P 1'
#
loop_
_entity.id
_entity.type
_entity.pdbx_description
1 polymer ?
#
loop_
_entity_poly.entity_id
_entity_poly.type
_entity_poly.pdbx_seq_one_letter_code
_entity_poly.pdbx_strand_id
1 'polypeptide(L)'
;MKQREMYLVRRDRYYDDNSTSVNVGIYETKAAASAFIKEHIKYLYDLYGQLDEGKRSITAKSDSTYYLTVFTDKHFLKIRVYYEPIDVFLED
;
A
#
# COMPACT_ATOMS: atom_id res chain seq x y z
N MET A 1 8.20 -19.10 24.13
CA MET A 1 7.68 -18.11 23.20
C MET A 1 8.79 -17.70 22.25
N LYS A 2 8.54 -17.75 20.96
CA LYS A 2 9.48 -17.32 19.93
C LYS A 2 9.05 -15.99 19.36
N GLN A 3 10.04 -15.15 19.08
CA GLN A 3 9.82 -13.88 18.41
C GLN A 3 10.32 -14.00 16.98
N ARG A 4 9.54 -13.51 16.04
CA ARG A 4 9.89 -13.52 14.63
C ARG A 4 9.57 -12.16 14.02
N GLU A 5 10.52 -11.61 13.27
CA GLU A 5 10.26 -10.41 12.51
C GLU A 5 9.53 -10.77 11.23
N MET A 6 8.43 -10.09 10.98
CA MET A 6 7.64 -10.22 9.79
C MET A 6 7.38 -8.82 9.21
N TYR A 7 6.73 -8.75 8.07
CA TYR A 7 6.54 -7.49 7.36
C TYR A 7 5.06 -7.30 7.09
N LEU A 8 4.50 -6.29 7.73
CA LEU A 8 3.09 -5.93 7.62
C LEU A 8 2.92 -4.97 6.44
N VAL A 9 2.11 -5.36 5.47
CA VAL A 9 1.73 -4.48 4.37
C VAL A 9 0.48 -3.72 4.77
N ARG A 10 0.56 -2.40 4.65
CA ARG A 10 -0.55 -1.50 4.96
C ARG A 10 -0.88 -0.64 3.75
N ARG A 11 -2.13 -0.20 3.71
CA ARG A 11 -2.60 0.74 2.70
C ARG A 11 -3.31 1.88 3.41
N ASP A 12 -2.78 3.10 3.22
CA ASP A 12 -3.41 4.32 3.68
C ASP A 12 -4.06 5.02 2.50
N ARG A 13 -5.27 5.48 2.69
CA ARG A 13 -6.03 6.18 1.66
C ARG A 13 -6.41 7.57 2.15
N TYR A 14 -6.06 8.58 1.38
CA TYR A 14 -6.37 9.97 1.66
C TYR A 14 -7.28 10.48 0.54
N TYR A 15 -8.49 10.84 0.91
CA TYR A 15 -9.48 11.34 -0.03
C TYR A 15 -10.03 12.65 0.51
N ASP A 16 -9.68 13.77 -0.15
CA ASP A 16 -10.00 15.12 0.30
C ASP A 16 -9.61 15.29 1.78
N ASP A 17 -10.58 15.43 2.70
CA ASP A 17 -10.34 15.63 4.11
C ASP A 17 -10.37 14.34 4.95
N ASN A 18 -10.59 13.21 4.30
CA ASN A 18 -10.74 11.93 4.99
C ASN A 18 -9.53 11.02 4.77
N SER A 19 -9.18 10.27 5.79
CA SER A 19 -8.13 9.26 5.66
C SER A 19 -8.59 7.94 6.30
N THR A 20 -8.17 6.84 5.69
CA THR A 20 -8.42 5.50 6.22
C THR A 20 -7.16 4.68 6.07
N SER A 21 -6.98 3.71 6.97
CA SER A 21 -5.85 2.77 6.92
C SER A 21 -6.36 1.36 7.10
N VAL A 22 -5.81 0.44 6.31
CA VAL A 22 -6.13 -0.98 6.44
C VAL A 22 -4.85 -1.81 6.40
N ASN A 23 -4.86 -2.91 7.14
CA ASN A 23 -3.80 -3.92 7.06
C ASN A 23 -4.16 -4.85 5.91
N VAL A 24 -3.24 -5.02 4.97
CA VAL A 24 -3.49 -5.78 3.76
C VAL A 24 -2.98 -7.21 3.87
N GLY A 25 -1.85 -7.41 4.52
CA GLY A 25 -1.29 -8.75 4.72
C GLY A 25 0.00 -8.73 5.50
N ILE A 26 0.45 -9.92 5.89
CA ILE A 26 1.71 -10.11 6.61
C ILE A 26 2.56 -11.09 5.82
N TYR A 27 3.83 -10.74 5.63
CA TYR A 27 4.77 -11.52 4.83
C TYR A 27 6.02 -11.84 5.65
N GLU A 28 6.62 -13.00 5.36
CA GLU A 28 7.79 -13.48 6.11
C GLU A 28 9.08 -12.77 5.72
N THR A 29 9.16 -12.22 4.50
CA THR A 29 10.37 -11.57 3.99
C THR A 29 10.07 -10.22 3.40
N LYS A 30 11.10 -9.35 3.38
CA LYS A 30 11.01 -8.06 2.69
C LYS A 30 10.75 -8.23 1.21
N ALA A 31 11.37 -9.24 0.59
CA ALA A 31 11.20 -9.49 -0.84
C ALA A 31 9.76 -9.82 -1.18
N ALA A 32 9.11 -10.67 -0.38
CA ALA A 32 7.72 -11.04 -0.59
C ALA A 32 6.78 -9.83 -0.39
N ALA A 33 7.00 -9.04 0.66
CA ALA A 33 6.23 -7.83 0.90
C ALA A 33 6.40 -6.82 -0.22
N SER A 34 7.64 -6.58 -0.66
CA SER A 34 7.95 -5.65 -1.76
C SER A 34 7.29 -6.10 -3.07
N ALA A 35 7.36 -7.38 -3.39
CA ALA A 35 6.72 -7.91 -4.60
C ALA A 35 5.21 -7.69 -4.55
N PHE A 36 4.60 -7.94 -3.39
CA PHE A 36 3.16 -7.75 -3.22
C PHE A 36 2.77 -6.27 -3.40
N ILE A 37 3.49 -5.33 -2.77
CA ILE A 37 3.09 -3.92 -2.87
C ILE A 37 3.23 -3.39 -4.29
N LYS A 38 4.22 -3.85 -5.06
CA LYS A 38 4.36 -3.47 -6.47
C LYS A 38 3.16 -3.93 -7.30
N GLU A 39 2.75 -5.17 -7.12
CA GLU A 39 1.57 -5.70 -7.82
C GLU A 39 0.29 -5.02 -7.37
N HIS A 40 0.16 -4.76 -6.07
CA HIS A 40 -1.04 -4.15 -5.51
C HIS A 40 -1.22 -2.70 -6.00
N ILE A 41 -0.13 -1.92 -6.04
CA ILE A 41 -0.23 -0.55 -6.53
C ILE A 41 -0.58 -0.52 -8.02
N LYS A 42 -0.05 -1.45 -8.80
CA LYS A 42 -0.38 -1.57 -10.22
C LYS A 42 -1.85 -1.97 -10.41
N TYR A 43 -2.34 -2.90 -9.60
CA TYR A 43 -3.75 -3.29 -9.62
C TYR A 43 -4.65 -2.08 -9.35
N LEU A 44 -4.32 -1.28 -8.33
CA LEU A 44 -5.09 -0.08 -8.00
C LEU A 44 -5.02 0.96 -9.13
N TYR A 45 -3.86 1.12 -9.73
CA TYR A 45 -3.70 2.03 -10.86
C TYR A 45 -4.64 1.66 -12.01
N ASP A 46 -4.69 0.38 -12.36
CA ASP A 46 -5.55 -0.11 -13.43
C ASP A 46 -7.03 0.03 -13.04
N LEU A 47 -7.37 -0.31 -11.81
CA LEU A 47 -8.74 -0.22 -11.29
C LEU A 47 -9.28 1.21 -11.37
N TYR A 48 -8.52 2.19 -10.87
CA TYR A 48 -8.94 3.59 -10.91
C TYR A 48 -8.99 4.15 -12.32
N GLY A 49 -8.22 3.58 -13.24
CA GLY A 49 -8.30 3.95 -14.64
C GLY A 49 -9.60 3.52 -15.31
N GLN A 50 -10.21 2.46 -14.80
CA GLN A 50 -11.51 2.01 -15.31
C GLN A 50 -12.67 2.79 -14.69
N LEU A 51 -12.49 3.26 -13.46
CA LEU A 51 -13.56 3.89 -12.70
C LEU A 51 -13.60 5.41 -12.84
N ASP A 52 -12.50 6.03 -13.24
CA ASP A 52 -12.37 7.48 -13.24
C ASP A 52 -11.54 7.96 -14.43
N GLU A 53 -11.96 9.09 -15.00
CA GLU A 53 -11.28 9.73 -16.12
C GLU A 53 -10.12 10.63 -15.67
N GLY A 54 -9.85 10.68 -14.37
CA GLY A 54 -8.80 11.51 -13.81
C GLY A 54 -7.39 11.08 -14.19
N LYS A 55 -6.44 11.98 -14.03
CA LYS A 55 -5.03 11.67 -14.22
C LYS A 55 -4.50 10.83 -13.07
N ARG A 56 -3.74 9.81 -13.40
CA ARG A 56 -3.16 8.88 -12.43
C ARG A 56 -1.65 8.88 -12.54
N SER A 57 -0.99 8.72 -11.41
CA SER A 57 0.46 8.52 -11.42
C SER A 57 0.87 7.62 -10.26
N ILE A 58 1.92 6.82 -10.50
CA ILE A 58 2.56 6.00 -9.49
C ILE A 58 3.91 6.62 -9.18
N THR A 59 4.21 6.79 -7.90
CA THR A 59 5.51 7.27 -7.44
C THR A 59 6.08 6.27 -6.46
N ALA A 60 7.27 5.75 -6.76
CA ALA A 60 8.02 4.91 -5.84
C ALA A 60 8.89 5.82 -4.98
N LYS A 61 8.62 5.87 -3.69
CA LYS A 61 9.45 6.64 -2.76
C LYS A 61 10.67 5.84 -2.32
N SER A 62 10.49 4.52 -2.19
CA SER A 62 11.54 3.58 -1.81
C SER A 62 11.07 2.17 -2.20
N ASP A 63 11.91 1.15 -1.95
CA ASP A 63 11.50 -0.23 -2.16
C ASP A 63 10.36 -0.68 -1.25
N SER A 64 10.12 0.06 -0.18
CA SER A 64 9.09 -0.28 0.80
C SER A 64 7.83 0.58 0.72
N THR A 65 7.79 1.60 -0.15
CA THR A 65 6.68 2.56 -0.15
C THR A 65 6.38 3.05 -1.56
N TYR A 66 5.13 2.88 -1.97
CA TYR A 66 4.63 3.35 -3.25
C TYR A 66 3.41 4.23 -3.04
N TYR A 67 3.29 5.25 -3.87
CA TYR A 67 2.14 6.15 -3.87
C TYR A 67 1.42 6.07 -5.20
N LEU A 68 0.10 6.01 -5.14
CA LEU A 68 -0.77 6.24 -6.28
C LEU A 68 -1.53 7.53 -6.05
N THR A 69 -1.48 8.45 -7.01
CA THR A 69 -2.27 9.66 -6.97
C THR A 69 -3.25 9.68 -8.12
N VAL A 70 -4.48 10.08 -7.83
CA VAL A 70 -5.54 10.23 -8.82
C VAL A 70 -6.11 11.63 -8.68
N PHE A 71 -6.07 12.40 -9.76
CA PHE A 71 -6.61 13.76 -9.81
C PHE A 71 -7.80 13.80 -10.73
N THR A 72 -8.91 14.31 -10.24
CA THR A 72 -10.06 14.69 -11.08
C THR A 72 -10.27 16.20 -10.95
N ASP A 73 -11.18 16.75 -11.73
CA ASP A 73 -11.49 18.18 -11.65
C ASP A 73 -11.99 18.62 -10.27
N LYS A 74 -12.53 17.69 -9.49
CA LYS A 74 -13.17 17.98 -8.20
C LYS A 74 -12.51 17.32 -7.02
N HIS A 75 -11.69 16.27 -7.24
CA HIS A 75 -11.21 15.44 -6.16
C HIS A 75 -9.75 15.06 -6.32
N PHE A 76 -9.11 14.87 -5.19
CA PHE A 76 -7.76 14.35 -5.09
C PHE A 76 -7.78 13.10 -4.22
N LEU A 77 -7.23 12.02 -4.74
CA LEU A 77 -7.08 10.76 -4.01
C LEU A 77 -5.61 10.38 -4.00
N LYS A 78 -5.09 10.09 -2.83
CA LYS A 78 -3.74 9.58 -2.66
C LYS A 78 -3.80 8.27 -1.89
N ILE A 79 -3.16 7.24 -2.42
CA ILE A 79 -3.06 5.94 -1.75
C ILE A 79 -1.57 5.65 -1.53
N ARG A 80 -1.23 5.32 -0.29
CA ARG A 80 0.10 4.87 0.06
C ARG A 80 0.03 3.38 0.37
N VAL A 81 0.83 2.58 -0.33
CA VAL A 81 0.99 1.15 -0.03
C VAL A 81 2.43 0.95 0.40
N TYR A 82 2.61 0.38 1.57
CA TYR A 82 3.93 0.24 2.16
C TYR A 82 3.98 -0.98 3.06
N TYR A 83 5.19 -1.40 3.40
CA TYR A 83 5.37 -2.41 4.44
C TYR A 83 6.25 -1.86 5.56
N GLU A 84 6.05 -2.40 6.75
CA GLU A 84 6.86 -2.09 7.92
C GLU A 84 7.19 -3.37 8.68
N PRO A 85 8.35 -3.42 9.34
CA PRO A 85 8.67 -4.60 10.16
C PRO A 85 7.80 -4.62 11.41
N ILE A 86 7.37 -5.83 11.76
CA ILE A 86 6.64 -6.05 13.02
C ILE A 86 7.22 -7.29 13.69
N ASP A 87 7.13 -7.33 15.01
CA ASP A 87 7.51 -8.50 15.77
C ASP A 87 6.27 -9.36 16.05
N VAL A 88 6.34 -10.60 15.66
CA VAL A 88 5.28 -11.57 15.91
C VAL A 88 5.78 -12.58 16.93
N PHE A 89 5.02 -12.75 17.99
CA PHE A 89 5.35 -13.72 19.04
C PHE A 89 4.62 -15.02 18.76
N LEU A 90 5.37 -16.10 18.65
CA LEU A 90 4.84 -17.42 18.36
C LEU A 90 4.90 -18.25 19.61
N GLU A 91 3.83 -18.99 19.89
CA GLU A 91 3.81 -19.95 20.97
C GLU A 91 4.61 -21.19 20.58
N ASP A 92 5.34 -21.74 21.54
CA ASP A 92 6.09 -22.96 21.34
C ASP A 92 5.17 -24.18 21.34
#